data_6c535fe09524f93c75e67412fcb9d7b8
#
_entry.id   6c535fe09524f93c75e67412fcb9d7b8
#
_cell.length_a   1.000
_cell.length_b   1.000
_cell.length_c   1.000
_cell.angle_alpha   90.00
_cell.angle_beta   90.00
_cell.angle_gamma   90.00
#
_symmetry.space_group_name_H-M   'P 1'
#
loop_
_entity.id
_entity.type
_entity.pdbx_description
1 polymer ?
#
loop_
_entity_poly.entity_id
_entity_poly.type
_entity_poly.pdbx_seq_one_letter_code
_entity_poly.pdbx_strand_id
1 'polypeptide(L)' 'MRHAGPAPSTAERESRAKRRTIELALTRARGDLAVARSDAYRRMLADAIAALERQLEQIT' A
#
# COMPACT_ATOMS: atom_id res chain seq x y z
N MET A 1 13.79 31.86 -11.10
CA MET A 1 13.35 31.05 -11.00
C MET A 1 12.99 30.11 -11.37
N ARG A 2 12.87 29.79 -11.34
CA ARG A 2 12.24 28.97 -11.44
C ARG A 2 12.22 27.70 -11.43
N HIS A 3 11.76 27.28 -11.48
CA HIS A 3 11.76 25.90 -11.06
C HIS A 3 11.69 25.02 -12.27
N ALA A 4 12.15 23.83 -12.12
CA ALA A 4 12.24 22.90 -13.23
C ALA A 4 10.96 22.11 -13.33
N GLY A 5 10.23 22.30 -14.39
CA GLY A 5 9.02 21.53 -14.65
C GLY A 5 7.84 21.90 -13.78
N PRO A 6 6.67 21.41 -14.13
CA PRO A 6 5.46 21.72 -13.38
C PRO A 6 5.38 20.91 -12.08
N ALA A 7 4.73 21.49 -11.09
CA ALA A 7 4.46 20.78 -9.85
C ALA A 7 3.47 19.65 -10.11
N PRO A 8 3.52 18.57 -9.32
CA PRO A 8 2.54 17.51 -9.44
C PRO A 8 1.14 18.04 -9.18
N SER A 9 0.16 17.52 -9.90
CA SER A 9 -1.22 17.90 -9.68
C SER A 9 -1.71 17.36 -8.33
N THR A 10 -2.85 17.89 -7.87
CA THR A 10 -3.48 17.40 -6.66
C THR A 10 -3.78 15.89 -6.79
N ALA A 11 -4.29 15.49 -7.96
CA ALA A 11 -4.60 14.08 -8.20
C ALA A 11 -3.34 13.21 -8.10
N GLU A 12 -2.22 13.69 -8.63
CA GLU A 12 -0.97 12.95 -8.55
C GLU A 12 -0.46 12.83 -7.12
N ARG A 13 -0.59 13.90 -6.33
CA ARG A 13 -0.18 13.87 -4.93
C ARG A 13 -1.04 12.90 -4.14
N GLU A 14 -2.35 12.89 -4.41
CA GLU A 14 -3.26 11.99 -3.74
C GLU A 14 -2.96 10.54 -4.08
N SER A 15 -2.64 10.26 -5.34
CA SER A 15 -2.26 8.92 -5.75
C SER A 15 -0.99 8.45 -5.06
N ARG A 16 0.00 9.33 -4.95
CA ARG A 16 1.25 8.99 -4.26
C ARG A 16 1.02 8.73 -2.79
N ALA A 17 0.17 9.55 -2.16
CA ALA A 17 -0.16 9.38 -0.75
C ALA A 17 -0.88 8.06 -0.51
N LYS A 18 -1.83 7.72 -1.38
CA LYS A 18 -2.54 6.45 -1.29
C LYS A 18 -1.59 5.27 -1.46
N ARG A 19 -0.72 5.36 -2.46
CA ARG A 19 0.26 4.29 -2.70
C ARG A 19 1.12 4.07 -1.47
N ARG A 20 1.63 5.16 -0.88
CA ARG A 20 2.47 5.06 0.30
C ARG A 20 1.73 4.39 1.45
N THR A 21 0.48 4.79 1.67
CA THR A 21 -0.34 4.21 2.73
C THR A 21 -0.51 2.71 2.52
N ILE A 22 -0.80 2.30 1.28
CA ILE A 22 -1.01 0.89 0.96
C ILE A 22 0.30 0.12 1.12
N GLU A 23 1.41 0.68 0.66
CA GLU A 23 2.72 0.02 0.77
C GLU A 23 3.12 -0.19 2.23
N LEU A 24 2.84 0.80 3.08
CA LEU A 24 3.12 0.66 4.51
C LEU A 24 2.23 -0.40 5.15
N ALA A 25 0.95 -0.44 4.75
CA ALA A 25 0.03 -1.46 5.24
C ALA A 25 0.47 -2.85 4.80
N LEU A 26 0.95 -2.98 3.55
CA LEU A 26 1.46 -4.25 3.04
C LEU A 26 2.68 -4.72 3.84
N THR A 27 3.62 -3.81 4.08
CA THR A 27 4.82 -4.13 4.83
C THR A 27 4.46 -4.63 6.22
N ARG A 28 3.52 -3.95 6.88
CA ARG A 28 3.08 -4.35 8.22
C ARG A 28 2.38 -5.70 8.19
N ALA A 29 1.47 -5.90 7.24
CA ALA A 29 0.72 -7.16 7.16
C ALA A 29 1.64 -8.33 6.85
N ARG A 30 2.63 -8.13 5.97
CA ARG A 30 3.60 -9.18 5.67
C ARG A 30 4.45 -9.52 6.88
N GLY A 31 4.85 -8.50 7.64
CA GLY A 31 5.61 -8.72 8.87
C GLY A 31 4.81 -9.49 9.90
N ASP A 32 3.53 -9.14 10.05
CA ASP A 32 2.65 -9.84 10.97
C ASP A 32 2.44 -11.29 10.54
N LEU A 33 2.27 -11.51 9.24
CA LEU A 33 2.10 -12.87 8.71
C LEU A 33 3.32 -13.73 8.98
N ALA A 34 4.51 -13.15 8.89
CA ALA A 34 5.75 -13.88 9.11
C ALA A 34 5.84 -14.46 10.51
N VAL A 35 5.19 -13.83 11.50
CA VAL A 35 5.27 -14.27 12.89
C VAL A 35 3.94 -14.83 13.41
N ALA A 36 2.88 -14.78 12.61
CA ALA A 36 1.57 -15.24 13.04
C ALA A 36 1.56 -16.76 13.17
N ARG A 37 0.92 -17.26 14.23
CA ARG A 37 0.89 -18.70 14.51
C ARG A 37 -0.50 -19.31 14.35
N SER A 38 -1.54 -18.50 14.48
CA SER A 38 -2.91 -18.97 14.32
C SER A 38 -3.24 -19.09 12.83
N ASP A 39 -3.78 -20.24 12.43
CA ASP A 39 -4.17 -20.44 11.02
C ASP A 39 -5.23 -19.44 10.59
N ALA A 40 -6.20 -19.17 11.47
CA ALA A 40 -7.25 -18.21 11.15
C ALA A 40 -6.70 -16.81 10.96
N TYR A 41 -5.79 -16.39 11.82
CA TYR A 41 -5.17 -15.08 11.72
C TYR A 41 -4.29 -14.98 10.47
N ARG A 42 -3.53 -16.05 10.18
CA ARG A 42 -2.71 -16.08 8.98
C ARG A 42 -3.55 -15.96 7.71
N ARG A 43 -4.70 -16.63 7.69
CA ARG A 43 -5.62 -16.56 6.56
C ARG A 43 -6.17 -15.14 6.40
N MET A 44 -6.54 -14.53 7.50
CA MET A 44 -7.04 -13.15 7.47
C MET A 44 -5.98 -12.19 6.93
N LEU A 45 -4.72 -12.35 7.37
CA LEU A 45 -3.63 -11.50 6.90
C LEU A 45 -3.35 -11.73 5.41
N ALA A 46 -3.38 -12.99 4.96
CA ALA A 46 -3.16 -13.30 3.55
C ALA A 46 -4.24 -12.65 2.68
N ASP A 47 -5.49 -12.70 3.13
CA ASP A 47 -6.60 -12.06 2.41
C ASP A 47 -6.43 -10.54 2.38
N ALA A 48 -6.00 -9.96 3.48
CA ALA A 48 -5.76 -8.52 3.56
C ALA A 48 -4.63 -8.11 2.61
N ILE A 49 -3.56 -8.89 2.56
CA ILE A 49 -2.44 -8.63 1.66
C ILE A 49 -2.91 -8.66 0.21
N ALA A 50 -3.70 -9.67 -0.16
CA ALA A 50 -4.21 -9.78 -1.52
C ALA A 50 -5.07 -8.57 -1.89
N ALA A 51 -5.90 -8.11 -0.97
CA ALA A 51 -6.75 -6.94 -1.19
C ALA A 51 -5.91 -5.67 -1.36
N LEU A 52 -4.89 -5.50 -0.54
CA LEU A 52 -4.00 -4.35 -0.63
C LEU A 52 -3.22 -4.35 -1.94
N GLU A 53 -2.77 -5.52 -2.38
CA GLU A 53 -2.06 -5.63 -3.65
C GLU A 53 -2.95 -5.24 -4.82
N ARG A 54 -4.23 -5.63 -4.79
CA ARG A 54 -5.18 -5.22 -5.81
C ARG A 54 -5.40 -3.71 -5.80
N GLN A 55 -5.49 -3.11 -4.61
CA GLN A 55 -5.63 -1.67 -4.52
C GLN A 55 -4.42 -0.96 -5.10
N LEU A 56 -3.23 -1.47 -4.86
CA LEU A 56 -2.01 -0.90 -5.39
C LEU A 56 -1.98 -0.95 -6.90
N GLU A 57 -2.43 -2.05 -7.49
CA GLU A 57 -2.53 -2.19 -8.94
C GLU A 57 -3.46 -1.15 -9.55
N GLN A 58 -4.54 -0.83 -8.86
CA GLN A 58 -5.52 0.13 -9.37
C GLN A 58 -4.98 1.56 -9.37
N ILE A 59 -4.02 1.86 -8.52
CA ILE A 59 -3.44 3.20 -8.43
C ILE A 59 -2.36 3.41 -9.48
N THR A 60 -1.64 2.38 -9.83
CA THR A 60 -0.61 2.47 -10.87
C THR A 60 -1.21 2.31 -12.29
#